data_66d92992954bc81c288c4c55add95f25
#
_entry.id   66d92992954bc81c288c4c55add95f25
#
_cell.length_a   1.000
_cell.length_b   1.000
_cell.length_c   1.000
_cell.angle_alpha   90.00
_cell.angle_beta   90.00
_cell.angle_gamma   90.00
#
_symmetry.space_group_name_H-M   'P 1'
#
loop_
_entity.id
_entity.type
_entity.pdbx_description
1 polymer ?
#
loop_
_entity_poly.entity_id
_entity_poly.type
_entity_poly.pdbx_seq_one_letter_code
_entity_poly.pdbx_strand_id
1 'polypeptide(L)'
;IMIIDDKVAGDPFMKNVLKTCVPANVKLATFTVERAVSRLRKGFTGDRCIILVKYPETLYRLMEAGIVFDEINIGGMGVSGTRKKFFRNISASEEEKVMLKELADAGSKISVRIIAEDHATDIAKML
;
A
#
# COMPACT_ATOMS: atom_id res chain seq x y z
N ILE A 1 1.77 -12.71 1.47
CA ILE A 1 1.08 -11.41 1.37
C ILE A 1 0.95 -10.82 2.76
N MET A 2 1.36 -9.59 2.90
CA MET A 2 1.24 -8.83 4.15
C MET A 2 0.25 -7.68 3.94
N ILE A 3 -0.84 -7.70 4.70
CA ILE A 3 -1.81 -6.60 4.70
C ILE A 3 -1.53 -5.74 5.92
N ILE A 4 -1.37 -4.44 5.72
CA ILE A 4 -1.10 -3.49 6.79
C ILE A 4 -2.28 -2.54 6.91
N ASP A 5 -3.08 -2.74 7.94
CA ASP A 5 -4.27 -1.92 8.22
C ASP A 5 -4.70 -2.14 9.67
N ASP A 6 -4.70 -1.07 10.45
CA ASP A 6 -5.00 -1.15 11.88
C ASP A 6 -6.42 -1.67 12.17
N LYS A 7 -7.40 -1.26 11.35
CA LYS A 7 -8.79 -1.70 11.53
C LYS A 7 -8.96 -3.17 11.20
N VAL A 8 -8.39 -3.61 10.07
CA VAL A 8 -8.49 -5.00 9.63
C VAL A 8 -7.73 -5.91 10.60
N ALA A 9 -6.58 -5.48 11.09
CA ALA A 9 -5.79 -6.24 12.04
C ALA A 9 -6.54 -6.47 13.37
N GLY A 10 -7.44 -5.57 13.73
CA GLY A 10 -8.28 -5.69 14.92
C GLY A 10 -9.62 -6.39 14.69
N ASP A 11 -9.90 -6.88 13.48
CA ASP A 11 -11.16 -7.50 13.10
C ASP A 11 -10.95 -8.99 12.78
N PRO A 12 -11.25 -9.91 13.74
CA PRO A 12 -11.06 -11.34 13.52
C PRO A 12 -11.87 -11.91 12.36
N PHE A 13 -13.08 -11.40 12.14
CA PHE A 13 -13.93 -11.83 11.04
C PHE A 13 -13.28 -11.50 9.68
N MET A 14 -12.86 -10.25 9.50
CA MET A 14 -12.23 -9.82 8.27
C MET A 14 -10.90 -10.57 8.01
N LYS A 15 -10.13 -10.80 9.05
CA LYS A 15 -8.89 -11.59 8.95
C LYS A 15 -9.15 -12.99 8.43
N ASN A 16 -10.20 -13.66 8.91
CA ASN A 16 -10.58 -14.99 8.44
C ASN A 16 -11.06 -14.96 6.99
N VAL A 17 -11.86 -13.98 6.61
CA VAL A 17 -12.32 -13.82 5.21
C VAL A 17 -11.13 -13.65 4.28
N LEU A 18 -10.18 -12.80 4.63
CA LEU A 18 -9.00 -12.54 3.79
C LEU A 18 -8.14 -13.79 3.61
N LYS A 19 -7.99 -14.61 4.65
CA LYS A 19 -7.24 -15.87 4.55
C LYS A 19 -7.83 -16.82 3.52
N THR A 20 -9.12 -16.78 3.30
CA THR A 20 -9.78 -17.64 2.29
C THR A 20 -9.60 -17.14 0.86
N CYS A 21 -9.11 -15.91 0.68
CA CYS A 21 -8.96 -15.29 -0.64
C CYS A 21 -7.63 -15.63 -1.33
N VAL A 22 -6.73 -16.33 -0.66
CA VAL A 22 -5.41 -16.67 -1.20
C VAL A 22 -5.28 -18.16 -1.48
N PRO A 23 -4.46 -18.57 -2.47
CA PRO A 23 -4.17 -19.99 -2.72
C PRO A 23 -3.49 -20.66 -1.51
N ALA A 24 -3.59 -21.98 -1.43
CA ALA A 24 -3.04 -22.75 -0.32
C ALA A 24 -1.53 -22.60 -0.15
N ASN A 25 -0.80 -22.32 -1.24
CA ASN A 25 0.64 -22.14 -1.23
C ASN A 25 1.08 -20.71 -0.91
N VAL A 26 0.14 -19.80 -0.66
CA VAL A 26 0.42 -18.42 -0.33
C VAL A 26 0.02 -18.14 1.11
N LYS A 27 0.94 -17.58 1.87
CA LYS A 27 0.67 -17.16 3.25
C LYS A 27 0.16 -15.74 3.24
N LEU A 28 -0.87 -15.46 4.04
CA LEU A 28 -1.41 -14.13 4.24
C LEU A 28 -1.42 -13.81 5.72
N ALA A 29 -0.89 -12.65 6.07
CA ALA A 29 -0.92 -12.14 7.44
C ALA A 29 -1.36 -10.68 7.44
N THR A 30 -2.05 -10.27 8.48
CA THR A 30 -2.55 -8.92 8.66
C THR A 30 -1.89 -8.29 9.88
N PHE A 31 -1.35 -7.08 9.70
CA PHE A 31 -0.59 -6.39 10.73
C PHE A 31 -1.14 -4.99 10.98
N THR A 32 -1.01 -4.53 12.23
CA THR A 32 -1.06 -3.10 12.52
C THR A 32 0.19 -2.45 11.95
N VAL A 33 0.17 -1.12 11.78
CA VAL A 33 1.37 -0.39 11.32
C VAL A 33 2.54 -0.64 12.27
N GLU A 34 2.31 -0.59 13.57
CA GLU A 34 3.35 -0.81 14.58
C GLU A 34 4.02 -2.18 14.45
N ARG A 35 3.22 -3.24 14.32
CA ARG A 35 3.76 -4.60 14.14
C ARG A 35 4.44 -4.76 12.79
N ALA A 36 3.90 -4.13 11.76
CA ALA A 36 4.49 -4.17 10.43
C ALA A 36 5.89 -3.56 10.41
N VAL A 37 6.10 -2.44 11.11
CA VAL A 37 7.41 -1.81 11.23
C VAL A 37 8.43 -2.79 11.82
N SER A 38 8.08 -3.44 12.93
CA SER A 38 8.96 -4.44 13.57
C SER A 38 9.27 -5.61 12.64
N ARG A 39 8.27 -6.10 11.92
CA ARG A 39 8.44 -7.24 11.01
C ARG A 39 9.30 -6.87 9.79
N LEU A 40 9.06 -5.69 9.20
CA LEU A 40 9.79 -5.24 8.02
C LEU A 40 11.24 -4.91 8.30
N ARG A 41 11.55 -4.45 9.51
CA ARG A 41 12.95 -4.21 9.91
C ARG A 41 13.78 -5.49 9.96
N LYS A 42 13.15 -6.65 10.18
CA LYS A 42 13.83 -7.95 10.17
C LYS A 42 14.12 -8.45 8.76
N GLY A 43 13.43 -7.91 7.76
CA GLY A 43 13.58 -8.31 6.38
C GLY A 43 12.99 -9.69 6.07
N PHE A 44 13.17 -10.12 4.83
CA PHE A 44 12.69 -11.41 4.33
C PHE A 44 13.86 -12.12 3.66
N THR A 45 14.15 -13.34 4.10
CA THR A 45 15.22 -14.16 3.54
C THR A 45 14.59 -15.31 2.75
N GLY A 46 14.83 -15.34 1.44
CA GLY A 46 14.32 -16.41 0.57
C GLY A 46 12.84 -16.31 0.21
N ASP A 47 12.11 -15.34 0.75
CA ASP A 47 10.69 -15.16 0.49
C ASP A 47 10.45 -13.90 -0.34
N ARG A 48 9.39 -13.95 -1.15
CA ARG A 48 8.85 -12.78 -1.82
C ARG A 48 7.62 -12.31 -1.03
N CYS A 49 7.56 -11.02 -0.74
CA CYS A 49 6.45 -10.45 0.00
C CYS A 49 5.78 -9.35 -0.79
N ILE A 50 4.46 -9.48 -0.96
CA ILE A 50 3.63 -8.41 -1.51
C ILE A 50 2.97 -7.72 -0.33
N ILE A 51 3.14 -6.41 -0.25
CA ILE A 51 2.55 -5.59 0.81
C ILE A 51 1.35 -4.85 0.25
N LEU A 52 0.20 -5.03 0.87
CA LEU A 52 -1.04 -4.38 0.48
C LEU A 52 -1.48 -3.40 1.55
N VAL A 53 -1.76 -2.18 1.13
CA VAL A 53 -2.30 -1.15 2.01
C VAL A 53 -3.55 -0.53 1.36
N LYS A 54 -4.43 -0.04 2.17
CA LYS A 54 -5.68 0.57 1.71
C LYS A 54 -5.56 2.08 1.47
N TYR A 55 -4.69 2.74 2.23
CA TYR A 55 -4.57 4.19 2.22
C TYR A 55 -3.12 4.63 2.05
N PRO A 56 -2.86 5.75 1.34
CA PRO A 56 -1.52 6.34 1.28
C PRO A 56 -0.94 6.68 2.65
N GLU A 57 -1.79 7.06 3.60
CA GLU A 57 -1.37 7.36 4.97
C GLU A 57 -0.64 6.19 5.62
N THR A 58 -1.05 4.96 5.36
CA THR A 58 -0.37 3.77 5.90
C THR A 58 1.08 3.72 5.44
N LEU A 59 1.32 3.93 4.15
CA LEU A 59 2.68 3.97 3.60
C LEU A 59 3.48 5.16 4.15
N TYR A 60 2.83 6.29 4.33
CA TYR A 60 3.46 7.49 4.89
C TYR A 60 3.93 7.23 6.33
N ARG A 61 3.09 6.59 7.15
CA ARG A 61 3.44 6.21 8.52
C ARG A 61 4.62 5.23 8.55
N LEU A 62 4.69 4.31 7.61
CA LEU A 62 5.81 3.38 7.48
C LEU A 62 7.10 4.14 7.10
N MET A 63 7.00 5.09 6.20
CA MET A 63 8.13 5.94 5.81
C MET A 63 8.65 6.75 6.99
N GLU A 64 7.77 7.33 7.79
CA GLU A 64 8.15 8.08 8.99
C GLU A 64 8.89 7.19 10.00
N ALA A 65 8.60 5.89 10.01
CA ALA A 65 9.27 4.90 10.84
C ALA A 65 10.58 4.36 10.21
N GLY A 66 10.98 4.90 9.07
CA GLY A 66 12.21 4.51 8.39
C GLY A 66 12.08 3.37 7.38
N ILE A 67 10.86 2.98 7.04
CA ILE A 67 10.61 1.93 6.05
C ILE A 67 10.28 2.57 4.70
N VAL A 68 11.16 2.42 3.72
CA VAL A 68 10.98 2.96 2.37
C VAL A 68 10.93 1.80 1.37
N PHE A 69 9.95 1.83 0.48
CA PHE A 69 9.81 0.83 -0.59
C PHE A 69 10.37 1.38 -1.90
N ASP A 70 10.99 0.53 -2.69
CA ASP A 70 11.53 0.92 -3.99
C ASP A 70 10.42 1.25 -4.98
N GLU A 71 9.36 0.45 -4.98
CA GLU A 71 8.25 0.60 -5.89
C GLU A 71 6.92 0.55 -5.16
N ILE A 72 6.03 1.46 -5.53
CA ILE A 72 4.65 1.52 -5.04
C ILE A 72 3.74 1.53 -6.25
N ASN A 73 2.80 0.57 -6.30
CA ASN A 73 1.79 0.54 -7.34
C ASN A 73 0.43 0.94 -6.78
N ILE A 74 -0.23 1.86 -7.46
CA ILE A 74 -1.61 2.24 -7.14
C ILE A 74 -2.53 1.48 -8.10
N GLY A 75 -3.29 0.54 -7.56
CA GLY A 75 -4.24 -0.25 -8.34
C GLY A 75 -5.59 0.43 -8.52
N GLY A 76 -5.94 1.34 -7.63
CA GLY A 76 -7.17 2.13 -7.70
C GLY A 76 -7.38 2.91 -6.42
N MET A 77 -7.94 4.10 -6.57
CA MET A 77 -8.36 4.94 -5.45
C MET A 77 -9.67 5.63 -5.83
N GLY A 78 -10.76 5.16 -5.23
CA GLY A 78 -12.08 5.69 -5.51
C GLY A 78 -12.34 7.06 -4.94
N VAL A 79 -13.33 7.76 -5.49
CA VAL A 79 -13.80 9.04 -4.95
C VAL A 79 -14.42 8.78 -3.57
N SER A 80 -13.98 9.49 -2.55
CA SER A 80 -14.47 9.37 -1.19
C SER A 80 -14.03 10.59 -0.39
N GLY A 81 -14.92 11.14 0.43
CA GLY A 81 -14.62 12.30 1.25
C GLY A 81 -14.10 13.48 0.43
N THR A 82 -12.90 13.94 0.72
CA THR A 82 -12.26 15.07 0.05
C THR A 82 -11.47 14.70 -1.21
N ARG A 83 -11.50 13.44 -1.60
CA ARG A 83 -10.78 12.97 -2.77
C ARG A 83 -11.40 13.51 -4.05
N LYS A 84 -10.54 13.95 -4.97
CA LYS A 84 -10.92 14.39 -6.31
C LYS A 84 -10.16 13.57 -7.34
N LYS A 85 -10.82 13.23 -8.43
CA LYS A 85 -10.20 12.49 -9.53
C LYS A 85 -9.05 13.31 -10.13
N PHE A 86 -7.88 12.71 -10.29
CA PHE A 86 -6.75 13.36 -10.91
C PHE A 86 -6.08 12.54 -12.02
N PHE A 87 -6.30 11.24 -12.07
CA PHE A 87 -5.74 10.38 -13.11
C PHE A 87 -6.55 9.07 -13.21
N ARG A 88 -7.12 8.79 -14.38
CA ARG A 88 -7.93 7.58 -14.65
C ARG A 88 -8.93 7.32 -13.51
N ASN A 89 -8.84 6.12 -12.88
CA ASN A 89 -9.68 5.74 -11.74
C ASN A 89 -9.06 6.10 -10.38
N ILE A 90 -8.06 6.98 -10.39
CA ILE A 90 -7.36 7.39 -9.18
C ILE A 90 -7.88 8.75 -8.73
N SER A 91 -8.39 8.80 -7.51
CA SER A 91 -8.81 10.03 -6.84
C SER A 91 -8.03 10.16 -5.55
N ALA A 92 -7.61 11.37 -5.22
CA ALA A 92 -6.86 11.63 -4.01
C ALA A 92 -7.21 13.00 -3.43
N SER A 93 -7.13 13.12 -2.11
CA SER A 93 -7.20 14.41 -1.44
C SER A 93 -5.87 15.15 -1.60
N GLU A 94 -5.87 16.45 -1.33
CA GLU A 94 -4.62 17.22 -1.36
C GLU A 94 -3.60 16.68 -0.36
N GLU A 95 -4.06 16.25 0.81
CA GLU A 95 -3.23 15.63 1.84
C GLU A 95 -2.61 14.32 1.35
N GLU A 96 -3.40 13.48 0.70
CA GLU A 96 -2.91 12.23 0.13
C GLU A 96 -1.88 12.46 -0.97
N LYS A 97 -2.08 13.49 -1.81
CA LYS A 97 -1.10 13.88 -2.83
C LYS A 97 0.23 14.29 -2.20
N VAL A 98 0.18 15.07 -1.13
CA VAL A 98 1.38 15.49 -0.39
C VAL A 98 2.11 14.26 0.16
N MET A 99 1.39 13.32 0.76
CA MET A 99 1.96 12.07 1.27
C MET A 99 2.63 11.26 0.16
N LEU A 100 1.97 11.11 -0.98
CA LEU A 100 2.52 10.38 -2.13
C LEU A 100 3.76 11.07 -2.68
N LYS A 101 3.75 12.39 -2.74
CA LYS A 101 4.92 13.16 -3.19
C LYS A 101 6.10 12.97 -2.25
N GLU A 102 5.89 12.99 -0.95
CA GLU A 102 6.94 12.75 0.03
C GLU A 102 7.50 11.33 -0.06
N LEU A 103 6.65 10.35 -0.33
CA LEU A 103 7.09 8.98 -0.59
C LEU A 103 7.98 8.92 -1.85
N ALA A 104 7.60 9.61 -2.92
CA ALA A 104 8.40 9.68 -4.13
C ALA A 104 9.75 10.37 -3.87
N ASP A 105 9.74 11.46 -3.11
CA ASP A 105 10.96 12.20 -2.75
C ASP A 105 11.90 11.36 -1.87
N ALA A 106 11.34 10.44 -1.09
CA ALA A 106 12.11 9.52 -0.27
C ALA A 106 12.75 8.37 -1.06
N GLY A 107 12.44 8.24 -2.35
CA GLY A 107 13.04 7.25 -3.24
C GLY A 107 12.09 6.20 -3.80
N SER A 108 10.81 6.24 -3.47
CA SER A 108 9.84 5.28 -4.01
C SER A 108 9.40 5.68 -5.41
N LYS A 109 9.43 4.72 -6.35
CA LYS A 109 8.85 4.91 -7.67
C LYS A 109 7.35 4.62 -7.59
N ILE A 110 6.52 5.63 -7.82
CA ILE A 110 5.06 5.51 -7.73
C ILE A 110 4.47 5.44 -9.13
N SER A 111 3.76 4.36 -9.42
CA SER A 111 3.13 4.16 -10.71
C SER A 111 1.69 3.67 -10.55
N VAL A 112 0.91 3.81 -11.61
CA VAL A 112 -0.47 3.32 -11.68
C VAL A 112 -0.51 2.15 -12.66
N ARG A 113 -0.99 1.01 -12.17
CA ARG A 113 -1.26 -0.18 -12.97
C ARG A 113 -2.43 -0.90 -12.32
N ILE A 114 -3.53 -1.04 -13.04
CA ILE A 114 -4.75 -1.65 -12.50
C ILE A 114 -4.66 -3.17 -12.57
N ILE A 115 -4.25 -3.71 -13.71
CA ILE A 115 -4.06 -5.15 -13.93
C ILE A 115 -2.62 -5.41 -14.41
N ALA A 116 -2.16 -6.66 -14.30
CA ALA A 116 -0.78 -7.00 -14.62
C ALA A 116 -0.40 -6.73 -16.07
N GLU A 117 -1.37 -6.79 -16.99
CA GLU A 117 -1.17 -6.55 -18.42
C GLU A 117 -1.08 -5.08 -18.80
N ASP A 118 -1.48 -4.17 -17.91
CA ASP A 118 -1.41 -2.73 -18.16
C ASP A 118 0.04 -2.23 -18.15
N HIS A 119 0.28 -1.14 -18.86
CA HIS A 119 1.52 -0.40 -18.72
C HIS A 119 1.51 0.39 -17.41
N ALA A 120 2.60 0.31 -16.67
CA ALA A 120 2.77 1.12 -15.47
C ALA A 120 3.01 2.58 -15.89
N THR A 121 2.21 3.50 -15.35
CA THR A 121 2.37 4.94 -15.60
C THR A 121 2.96 5.59 -14.36
N ASP A 122 4.13 6.20 -14.49
CA ASP A 122 4.76 6.95 -13.40
C ASP A 122 4.00 8.26 -13.20
N ILE A 123 3.48 8.46 -11.99
CA ILE A 123 2.67 9.63 -11.66
C ILE A 123 3.38 10.65 -10.78
N ALA A 124 4.67 10.49 -10.51
CA ALA A 124 5.40 11.39 -9.62
C ALA A 124 5.32 12.85 -10.07
N LYS A 125 5.29 13.09 -11.37
CA LYS A 125 5.18 14.46 -11.94
C LYS A 125 3.79 15.07 -11.78
N MET A 126 2.79 14.29 -11.45
CA MET A 126 1.40 14.75 -11.28
C MET A 126 1.09 15.11 -9.81
N LEU A 127 2.00 14.85 -8.93
CA LEU A 127 1.82 15.05 -7.49
C LEU A 127 2.27 16.41 -6.99
#